data_8c638b183010e256b550f34fbd4b6a9e
#
_entry.id   8c638b183010e256b550f34fbd4b6a9e
#
_cell.length_a   1.000
_cell.length_b   1.000
_cell.length_c   1.000
_cell.angle_alpha   90.00
_cell.angle_beta   90.00
_cell.angle_gamma   90.00
#
_symmetry.space_group_name_H-M   'P 1'
#
loop_
_entity.id
_entity.type
_entity.pdbx_description
1 polymer ?
#
loop_
_entity_poly.entity_id
_entity_poly.type
_entity_poly.pdbx_seq_one_letter_code
_entity_poly.pdbx_strand_id
1 'polypeptide(L)'
;GVPQAHAKRWDTLVGDVAAAVPRLASLLGRPSLEGLTLVATVPVQHSYGLESSVLLAMLGGAAFDSGRPFFPADIAQALAAVPRPRALVTTPFHLKTLLLSGVELPQVDFILSATAPLSPQLAAQAEAALGGPMIEIYGSTETGQVATRRTTQTDVWETLGDIRVHVEHGEEGERFIFAGDFVPEPTPMADILELIDERRFRLLGRANDLIHVAGRRSSLGYLNYHLNSIPGVQDGAFWLPDDVADGVVRPVAFVVAPELSHDAVIAELRQRLEGGFVPRRVVEA
;
A
#
# COMPACT_ATOMS: atom_id res chain seq x y z
N GLY A 1 -15.72 14.73 -2.66
CA GLY A 1 -16.08 14.70 -4.07
C GLY A 1 -17.37 13.93 -4.30
N VAL A 2 -18.04 14.18 -5.44
CA VAL A 2 -19.23 13.39 -5.82
C VAL A 2 -18.75 11.98 -6.19
N PRO A 3 -19.40 10.90 -5.69
CA PRO A 3 -19.04 9.53 -6.07
C PRO A 3 -19.17 9.34 -7.59
N GLN A 4 -18.15 8.81 -8.21
CA GLN A 4 -18.13 8.52 -9.64
C GLN A 4 -18.37 7.02 -9.84
N ALA A 5 -19.36 6.65 -10.66
CA ALA A 5 -19.63 5.26 -10.97
C ALA A 5 -18.64 4.76 -12.04
N HIS A 6 -17.96 3.66 -11.77
CA HIS A 6 -17.09 2.97 -12.72
C HIS A 6 -17.74 1.65 -13.13
N ALA A 7 -18.01 1.49 -14.41
CA ALA A 7 -18.52 0.25 -14.95
C ALA A 7 -17.42 -0.83 -14.92
N LYS A 8 -17.73 -1.99 -14.33
CA LYS A 8 -16.85 -3.16 -14.35
C LYS A 8 -17.54 -4.32 -15.03
N ARG A 9 -16.81 -5.05 -15.83
CA ARG A 9 -17.30 -6.26 -16.47
C ARG A 9 -17.09 -7.46 -15.54
N TRP A 10 -18.02 -8.38 -15.55
CA TRP A 10 -17.93 -9.57 -14.69
C TRP A 10 -16.73 -10.46 -15.04
N ASP A 11 -16.42 -10.62 -16.31
CA ASP A 11 -15.28 -11.40 -16.78
C ASP A 11 -13.93 -10.83 -16.30
N THR A 12 -13.78 -9.50 -16.27
CA THR A 12 -12.58 -8.85 -15.73
C THR A 12 -12.45 -9.04 -14.22
N LEU A 13 -13.55 -8.97 -13.47
CA LEU A 13 -13.56 -9.25 -12.03
C LEU A 13 -13.20 -10.70 -11.72
N VAL A 14 -13.71 -11.65 -12.52
CA VAL A 14 -13.35 -13.07 -12.39
C VAL A 14 -11.88 -13.29 -12.71
N GLY A 15 -11.37 -12.66 -13.76
CA GLY A 15 -9.96 -12.75 -14.15
C GLY A 15 -9.02 -12.19 -13.10
N ASP A 16 -9.36 -11.02 -12.49
CA ASP A 16 -8.63 -10.41 -11.38
C ASP A 16 -8.46 -11.41 -10.22
N VAL A 17 -9.56 -11.95 -9.72
CA VAL A 17 -9.52 -12.91 -8.61
C VAL A 17 -8.80 -14.21 -9.01
N ALA A 18 -9.00 -14.69 -10.24
CA ALA A 18 -8.31 -15.88 -10.74
C ALA A 18 -6.79 -15.71 -10.79
N ALA A 19 -6.30 -14.48 -10.99
CA ALA A 19 -4.88 -14.15 -10.92
C ALA A 19 -4.39 -13.93 -9.48
N ALA A 20 -5.21 -13.30 -8.62
CA ALA A 20 -4.86 -13.00 -7.24
C ALA A 20 -4.78 -14.27 -6.37
N VAL A 21 -5.70 -15.22 -6.50
CA VAL A 21 -5.78 -16.44 -5.67
C VAL A 21 -4.49 -17.25 -5.67
N PRO A 22 -3.94 -17.69 -6.82
CA PRO A 22 -2.70 -18.47 -6.83
C PRO A 22 -1.50 -17.67 -6.32
N ARG A 23 -1.47 -16.37 -6.57
CA ARG A 23 -0.42 -15.49 -6.08
C ARG A 23 -0.44 -15.39 -4.55
N LEU A 24 -1.60 -15.12 -3.95
CA LEU A 24 -1.77 -15.06 -2.50
C LEU A 24 -1.46 -16.42 -1.87
N ALA A 25 -1.98 -17.51 -2.42
CA ALA A 25 -1.70 -18.87 -1.94
C ALA A 25 -0.19 -19.15 -1.95
N SER A 26 0.52 -18.80 -3.03
CA SER A 26 1.97 -18.96 -3.14
C SER A 26 2.72 -18.15 -2.08
N LEU A 27 2.36 -16.87 -1.90
CA LEU A 27 2.98 -16.00 -0.88
C LEU A 27 2.77 -16.50 0.55
N LEU A 28 1.66 -17.22 0.77
CA LEU A 28 1.31 -17.83 2.07
C LEU A 28 1.86 -19.25 2.24
N GLY A 29 2.51 -19.81 1.22
CA GLY A 29 2.96 -21.21 1.24
C GLY A 29 1.81 -22.21 1.33
N ARG A 30 0.62 -21.89 0.78
CA ARG A 30 -0.59 -22.70 0.81
C ARG A 30 -0.93 -23.22 -0.59
N PRO A 31 -1.59 -24.35 -0.73
CA PRO A 31 -2.05 -24.85 -2.03
C PRO A 31 -3.24 -24.04 -2.57
N SER A 32 -4.05 -23.45 -1.69
CA SER A 32 -5.26 -22.66 -2.03
C SER A 32 -5.63 -21.72 -0.88
N LEU A 33 -6.67 -20.91 -1.09
CA LEU A 33 -7.31 -20.10 -0.03
C LEU A 33 -8.51 -20.80 0.63
N GLU A 34 -8.77 -22.05 0.28
CA GLU A 34 -9.88 -22.83 0.82
C GLU A 34 -9.80 -22.95 2.35
N GLY A 35 -10.96 -22.82 2.98
CA GLY A 35 -11.09 -22.87 4.45
C GLY A 35 -10.63 -21.61 5.19
N LEU A 36 -10.15 -20.59 4.49
CA LEU A 36 -9.77 -19.31 5.07
C LEU A 36 -11.01 -18.45 5.32
N THR A 37 -11.06 -17.72 6.43
CA THR A 37 -12.09 -16.72 6.69
C THR A 37 -11.52 -15.32 6.62
N LEU A 38 -12.12 -14.46 5.77
CA LEU A 38 -11.73 -13.07 5.59
C LEU A 38 -12.57 -12.16 6.49
N VAL A 39 -11.92 -11.37 7.32
CA VAL A 39 -12.54 -10.26 8.07
C VAL A 39 -12.06 -8.96 7.45
N ALA A 40 -12.99 -8.13 6.96
CA ALA A 40 -12.65 -6.92 6.22
C ALA A 40 -13.10 -5.65 6.95
N THR A 41 -12.18 -4.69 7.11
CA THR A 41 -12.48 -3.34 7.62
C THR A 41 -12.87 -2.37 6.49
N VAL A 42 -12.69 -2.80 5.25
CA VAL A 42 -12.90 -1.97 4.05
C VAL A 42 -14.33 -2.15 3.52
N PRO A 43 -14.97 -1.06 3.10
CA PRO A 43 -16.34 -1.13 2.55
C PRO A 43 -16.37 -1.89 1.22
N VAL A 44 -17.32 -2.80 1.08
CA VAL A 44 -17.49 -3.65 -0.12
C VAL A 44 -17.94 -2.87 -1.37
N GLN A 45 -18.39 -1.63 -1.24
CA GLN A 45 -18.69 -0.76 -2.37
C GLN A 45 -17.45 -0.10 -3.00
N HIS A 46 -16.29 -0.20 -2.37
CA HIS A 46 -15.02 0.17 -2.96
C HIS A 46 -14.42 -1.03 -3.72
N SER A 47 -13.72 -0.75 -4.82
CA SER A 47 -13.10 -1.79 -5.66
C SER A 47 -12.26 -2.76 -4.83
N TYR A 48 -11.34 -2.24 -4.04
CA TYR A 48 -10.50 -3.04 -3.14
C TYR A 48 -11.32 -3.90 -2.17
N GLY A 49 -12.33 -3.32 -1.52
CA GLY A 49 -13.19 -4.07 -0.58
C GLY A 49 -13.98 -5.17 -1.28
N LEU A 50 -14.55 -4.91 -2.46
CA LEU A 50 -15.26 -5.90 -3.25
C LEU A 50 -14.34 -7.05 -3.68
N GLU A 51 -13.22 -6.72 -4.30
CA GLU A 51 -12.30 -7.67 -4.92
C GLU A 51 -11.57 -8.51 -3.87
N SER A 52 -11.02 -7.88 -2.84
CA SER A 52 -10.20 -8.54 -1.81
C SER A 52 -10.97 -9.19 -0.67
N SER A 53 -12.29 -9.03 -0.59
CA SER A 53 -13.11 -9.70 0.43
C SER A 53 -14.21 -10.55 -0.20
N VAL A 54 -15.24 -9.93 -0.77
CA VAL A 54 -16.42 -10.66 -1.28
C VAL A 54 -16.04 -11.57 -2.43
N LEU A 55 -15.41 -11.04 -3.49
CA LEU A 55 -15.08 -11.84 -4.67
C LEU A 55 -13.94 -12.82 -4.39
N LEU A 56 -12.97 -12.45 -3.57
CA LEU A 56 -11.91 -13.37 -3.15
C LEU A 56 -12.49 -14.57 -2.37
N ALA A 57 -13.50 -14.36 -1.53
CA ALA A 57 -14.19 -15.44 -0.85
C ALA A 57 -15.01 -16.28 -1.83
N MET A 58 -15.87 -15.64 -2.64
CA MET A 58 -16.81 -16.35 -3.53
C MET A 58 -16.12 -17.16 -4.62
N LEU A 59 -15.05 -16.63 -5.21
CA LEU A 59 -14.35 -17.21 -6.35
C LEU A 59 -13.07 -17.94 -5.96
N GLY A 60 -12.47 -17.59 -4.81
CA GLY A 60 -11.22 -18.15 -4.30
C GLY A 60 -11.41 -19.30 -3.31
N GLY A 61 -12.64 -19.67 -2.98
CA GLY A 61 -12.95 -20.78 -2.06
C GLY A 61 -12.79 -20.44 -0.58
N ALA A 62 -12.63 -19.17 -0.22
CA ALA A 62 -12.59 -18.69 1.16
C ALA A 62 -14.01 -18.39 1.69
N ALA A 63 -14.13 -18.15 2.98
CA ALA A 63 -15.31 -17.57 3.61
C ALA A 63 -15.13 -16.06 3.84
N PHE A 64 -16.20 -15.33 3.96
CA PHE A 64 -16.19 -13.90 4.23
C PHE A 64 -17.12 -13.58 5.40
N ASP A 65 -16.58 -12.87 6.41
CA ASP A 65 -17.39 -12.31 7.49
C ASP A 65 -18.16 -11.09 7.00
N SER A 66 -19.49 -11.12 7.08
CA SER A 66 -20.35 -10.06 6.58
C SER A 66 -20.39 -8.82 7.47
N GLY A 67 -19.78 -8.85 8.64
CA GLY A 67 -19.57 -7.71 9.51
C GLY A 67 -18.68 -6.68 8.83
N ARG A 68 -18.70 -5.46 9.30
CA ARG A 68 -17.81 -4.38 8.87
C ARG A 68 -17.23 -3.70 10.09
N PRO A 69 -16.33 -4.40 10.80
CA PRO A 69 -15.72 -3.84 12.00
C PRO A 69 -14.89 -2.61 11.60
N PHE A 70 -15.04 -1.53 12.34
CA PHE A 70 -14.36 -0.27 12.06
C PHE A 70 -13.44 0.15 13.21
N PHE A 71 -13.95 0.10 14.44
CA PHE A 71 -13.15 0.45 15.60
C PHE A 71 -12.26 -0.72 16.06
N PRO A 72 -11.10 -0.45 16.68
CA PRO A 72 -10.17 -1.49 17.12
C PRO A 72 -10.80 -2.63 17.91
N ALA A 73 -11.67 -2.34 18.84
CA ALA A 73 -12.36 -3.38 19.64
C ALA A 73 -13.28 -4.26 18.78
N ASP A 74 -13.99 -3.66 17.81
CA ASP A 74 -14.87 -4.40 16.90
C ASP A 74 -14.05 -5.31 15.97
N ILE A 75 -12.89 -4.81 15.50
CA ILE A 75 -11.96 -5.59 14.65
C ILE A 75 -11.43 -6.80 15.43
N ALA A 76 -10.96 -6.58 16.66
CA ALA A 76 -10.48 -7.66 17.50
C ALA A 76 -11.59 -8.68 17.80
N GLN A 77 -12.81 -8.23 18.11
CA GLN A 77 -13.96 -9.08 18.35
C GLN A 77 -14.34 -9.90 17.11
N ALA A 78 -14.40 -9.27 15.93
CA ALA A 78 -14.72 -9.95 14.67
C ALA A 78 -13.67 -11.03 14.35
N LEU A 79 -12.38 -10.71 14.51
CA LEU A 79 -11.31 -11.69 14.36
C LEU A 79 -11.42 -12.85 15.35
N ALA A 80 -11.74 -12.58 16.61
CA ALA A 80 -11.91 -13.62 17.61
C ALA A 80 -13.11 -14.53 17.34
N ALA A 81 -14.17 -13.99 16.72
CA ALA A 81 -15.41 -14.71 16.44
C ALA A 81 -15.31 -15.74 15.31
N VAL A 82 -14.32 -15.61 14.42
CA VAL A 82 -14.15 -16.52 13.28
C VAL A 82 -13.01 -17.51 13.53
N PRO A 83 -13.12 -18.78 13.02
CA PRO A 83 -12.08 -19.78 13.22
C PRO A 83 -10.81 -19.45 12.41
N ARG A 84 -9.69 -20.04 12.83
CA ARG A 84 -8.48 -20.08 12.00
C ARG A 84 -8.59 -21.24 10.98
N PRO A 85 -7.98 -21.10 9.79
CA PRO A 85 -7.20 -19.98 9.33
C PRO A 85 -8.07 -18.76 8.97
N ARG A 86 -7.63 -17.57 9.38
CA ARG A 86 -8.33 -16.31 9.15
C ARG A 86 -7.40 -15.20 8.72
N ALA A 87 -7.92 -14.22 7.98
CA ALA A 87 -7.18 -13.08 7.47
C ALA A 87 -7.86 -11.76 7.82
N LEU A 88 -7.06 -10.71 7.95
CA LEU A 88 -7.52 -9.33 8.07
C LEU A 88 -7.30 -8.60 6.74
N VAL A 89 -8.38 -8.15 6.11
CA VAL A 89 -8.35 -7.29 4.91
C VAL A 89 -8.59 -5.85 5.35
N THR A 90 -7.58 -4.99 5.20
CA THR A 90 -7.58 -3.69 5.88
C THR A 90 -6.82 -2.61 5.10
N THR A 91 -6.54 -1.48 5.73
CA THR A 91 -5.76 -0.37 5.19
C THR A 91 -4.67 0.04 6.17
N PRO A 92 -3.61 0.74 5.73
CA PRO A 92 -2.58 1.25 6.63
C PRO A 92 -3.12 2.12 7.76
N PHE A 93 -4.19 2.90 7.48
CA PHE A 93 -4.85 3.72 8.50
C PHE A 93 -5.47 2.88 9.62
N HIS A 94 -6.26 1.86 9.26
CA HIS A 94 -6.86 0.97 10.26
C HIS A 94 -5.79 0.18 11.02
N LEU A 95 -4.74 -0.29 10.36
CA LEU A 95 -3.63 -0.98 11.01
C LEU A 95 -2.94 -0.11 12.06
N LYS A 96 -2.61 1.13 11.69
CA LYS A 96 -2.00 2.08 12.62
C LYS A 96 -2.88 2.32 13.84
N THR A 97 -4.18 2.59 13.62
CA THR A 97 -5.15 2.81 14.69
C THR A 97 -5.31 1.58 15.57
N LEU A 98 -5.34 0.38 14.96
CA LEU A 98 -5.47 -0.90 15.67
C LEU A 98 -4.26 -1.14 16.59
N LEU A 99 -3.04 -0.96 16.09
CA LEU A 99 -1.81 -1.16 16.86
C LEU A 99 -1.65 -0.15 18.01
N LEU A 100 -2.10 1.10 17.79
CA LEU A 100 -2.04 2.15 18.82
C LEU A 100 -3.12 2.03 19.89
N SER A 101 -4.16 1.23 19.66
CA SER A 101 -5.33 1.15 20.55
C SER A 101 -5.06 0.46 21.89
N GLY A 102 -4.01 -0.36 21.99
CA GLY A 102 -3.75 -1.22 23.14
C GLY A 102 -4.72 -2.39 23.32
N VAL A 103 -5.62 -2.63 22.36
CA VAL A 103 -6.53 -3.79 22.39
C VAL A 103 -5.74 -5.07 22.15
N GLU A 104 -6.05 -6.14 22.89
CA GLU A 104 -5.48 -7.47 22.63
C GLU A 104 -5.93 -7.98 21.26
N LEU A 105 -4.97 -8.33 20.40
CA LEU A 105 -5.22 -8.71 19.02
C LEU A 105 -5.16 -10.21 18.83
N PRO A 106 -6.24 -10.81 18.30
CA PRO A 106 -6.23 -12.22 17.93
C PRO A 106 -5.25 -12.48 16.77
N GLN A 107 -4.55 -13.62 16.81
CA GLN A 107 -3.65 -14.03 15.74
C GLN A 107 -4.42 -14.26 14.44
N VAL A 108 -3.85 -13.83 13.31
CA VAL A 108 -4.34 -14.08 11.96
C VAL A 108 -3.30 -14.88 11.16
N ASP A 109 -3.71 -15.48 10.06
CA ASP A 109 -2.83 -16.26 9.21
C ASP A 109 -2.23 -15.43 8.07
N PHE A 110 -2.87 -14.30 7.72
CA PHE A 110 -2.26 -13.22 6.94
C PHE A 110 -3.02 -11.90 7.06
N ILE A 111 -2.38 -10.83 6.61
CA ILE A 111 -2.92 -9.47 6.56
C ILE A 111 -2.82 -8.99 5.12
N LEU A 112 -3.93 -8.48 4.58
CA LEU A 112 -3.99 -7.89 3.25
C LEU A 112 -4.25 -6.39 3.38
N SER A 113 -3.43 -5.58 2.74
CA SER A 113 -3.51 -4.11 2.83
C SER A 113 -3.43 -3.46 1.46
N ALA A 114 -4.15 -2.36 1.28
CA ALA A 114 -4.09 -1.52 0.09
C ALA A 114 -4.53 -0.08 0.39
N THR A 115 -4.69 0.73 -0.65
CA THR A 115 -5.28 2.08 -0.68
C THR A 115 -4.35 3.23 -0.29
N ALA A 116 -3.30 2.97 0.47
CA ALA A 116 -2.33 3.99 0.87
C ALA A 116 -0.94 3.35 1.04
N PRO A 117 0.14 4.13 0.98
CA PRO A 117 1.48 3.63 1.25
C PRO A 117 1.60 3.02 2.66
N LEU A 118 2.23 1.85 2.74
CA LEU A 118 2.52 1.15 3.98
C LEU A 118 4.02 1.14 4.22
N SER A 119 4.47 1.70 5.35
CA SER A 119 5.90 1.65 5.69
C SER A 119 6.30 0.23 6.13
N PRO A 120 7.56 -0.18 5.86
CA PRO A 120 8.07 -1.48 6.32
C PRO A 120 7.97 -1.67 7.84
N GLN A 121 8.08 -0.59 8.61
CA GLN A 121 7.94 -0.64 10.07
C GLN A 121 6.52 -0.92 10.51
N LEU A 122 5.52 -0.21 9.95
CA LEU A 122 4.12 -0.48 10.27
C LEU A 122 3.75 -1.91 9.86
N ALA A 123 4.27 -2.39 8.72
CA ALA A 123 4.10 -3.77 8.29
C ALA A 123 4.70 -4.76 9.28
N ALA A 124 5.94 -4.54 9.73
CA ALA A 124 6.62 -5.40 10.70
C ALA A 124 5.91 -5.40 12.07
N GLN A 125 5.46 -4.25 12.54
CA GLN A 125 4.67 -4.14 13.77
C GLN A 125 3.35 -4.91 13.67
N ALA A 126 2.68 -4.82 12.52
CA ALA A 126 1.44 -5.55 12.27
C ALA A 126 1.67 -7.07 12.21
N GLU A 127 2.73 -7.53 11.53
CA GLU A 127 3.12 -8.96 11.52
C GLU A 127 3.44 -9.45 12.94
N ALA A 128 4.17 -8.68 13.73
CA ALA A 128 4.51 -9.05 15.11
C ALA A 128 3.27 -9.13 16.01
N ALA A 129 2.34 -8.19 15.90
CA ALA A 129 1.14 -8.12 16.73
C ALA A 129 0.07 -9.14 16.33
N LEU A 130 -0.13 -9.36 15.02
CA LEU A 130 -1.20 -10.20 14.48
C LEU A 130 -0.73 -11.62 14.07
N GLY A 131 0.58 -11.85 13.94
CA GLY A 131 1.19 -13.16 13.71
C GLY A 131 1.22 -13.64 12.25
N GLY A 132 0.47 -13.01 11.35
CA GLY A 132 0.43 -13.37 9.92
C GLY A 132 1.27 -12.45 9.05
N PRO A 133 1.75 -12.92 7.87
CA PRO A 133 2.49 -12.10 6.93
C PRO A 133 1.65 -10.97 6.35
N MET A 134 2.29 -9.81 6.12
CA MET A 134 1.71 -8.63 5.48
C MET A 134 1.90 -8.68 3.97
N ILE A 135 0.80 -8.67 3.24
CA ILE A 135 0.78 -8.60 1.78
C ILE A 135 0.08 -7.31 1.38
N GLU A 136 0.70 -6.53 0.52
CA GLU A 136 0.07 -5.37 -0.09
C GLU A 136 -0.44 -5.70 -1.49
N ILE A 137 -1.57 -5.06 -1.83
CA ILE A 137 -2.13 -5.03 -3.19
C ILE A 137 -1.97 -3.64 -3.76
N TYR A 138 -1.55 -3.57 -5.02
CA TYR A 138 -1.51 -2.38 -5.85
C TYR A 138 -2.50 -2.51 -7.00
N GLY A 139 -3.19 -1.41 -7.27
CA GLY A 139 -4.17 -1.31 -8.34
C GLY A 139 -4.97 -0.02 -8.26
N SER A 140 -5.93 0.11 -9.15
CA SER A 140 -6.87 1.23 -9.20
C SER A 140 -8.30 0.75 -9.39
N THR A 141 -9.26 1.65 -9.33
CA THR A 141 -10.65 1.31 -9.64
C THR A 141 -10.78 0.86 -11.10
N GLU A 142 -9.98 1.40 -12.00
CA GLU A 142 -10.00 1.11 -13.44
C GLU A 142 -9.40 -0.25 -13.76
N THR A 143 -8.29 -0.61 -13.11
CA THR A 143 -7.54 -1.83 -13.40
C THR A 143 -7.96 -3.03 -12.56
N GLY A 144 -8.52 -2.82 -11.37
CA GLY A 144 -8.56 -3.85 -10.34
C GLY A 144 -7.20 -4.04 -9.68
N GLN A 145 -6.97 -5.21 -9.10
CA GLN A 145 -5.72 -5.58 -8.45
C GLN A 145 -4.70 -6.00 -9.51
N VAL A 146 -3.60 -5.29 -9.67
CA VAL A 146 -2.62 -5.60 -10.74
C VAL A 146 -1.27 -6.07 -10.25
N ALA A 147 -0.92 -5.83 -8.98
CA ALA A 147 0.35 -6.29 -8.41
C ALA A 147 0.27 -6.51 -6.90
N THR A 148 1.21 -7.29 -6.39
CA THR A 148 1.38 -7.54 -4.96
C THR A 148 2.83 -7.41 -4.55
N ARG A 149 3.06 -7.18 -3.26
CA ARG A 149 4.37 -7.35 -2.62
C ARG A 149 4.21 -7.82 -1.17
N ARG A 150 5.27 -8.39 -0.62
CA ARG A 150 5.41 -8.62 0.81
C ARG A 150 6.29 -7.53 1.41
N THR A 151 5.69 -6.51 1.96
CA THR A 151 6.32 -5.24 2.38
C THR A 151 7.49 -5.43 3.34
N THR A 152 7.44 -6.43 4.23
CA THR A 152 8.52 -6.74 5.17
C THR A 152 9.73 -7.42 4.52
N GLN A 153 9.62 -7.86 3.26
CA GLN A 153 10.68 -8.59 2.56
C GLN A 153 11.26 -7.81 1.37
N THR A 154 10.44 -6.98 0.72
CA THR A 154 10.87 -6.29 -0.51
C THR A 154 10.08 -4.99 -0.73
N ASP A 155 10.72 -4.04 -1.41
CA ASP A 155 10.09 -2.84 -1.98
C ASP A 155 9.59 -3.06 -3.42
N VAL A 156 9.90 -4.22 -4.00
CA VAL A 156 9.54 -4.58 -5.37
C VAL A 156 8.13 -5.14 -5.43
N TRP A 157 7.32 -4.56 -6.30
CA TRP A 157 6.00 -5.05 -6.68
C TRP A 157 6.12 -6.03 -7.85
N GLU A 158 5.31 -7.07 -7.84
CA GLU A 158 5.23 -8.04 -8.91
C GLU A 158 3.80 -8.14 -9.41
N THR A 159 3.62 -8.05 -10.74
CA THR A 159 2.30 -8.07 -11.37
C THR A 159 1.61 -9.42 -11.22
N LEU A 160 0.28 -9.40 -11.21
CA LEU A 160 -0.57 -10.58 -11.18
C LEU A 160 -0.77 -11.16 -12.57
N GLY A 161 -0.93 -12.48 -12.66
CA GLY A 161 -1.22 -13.19 -13.91
C GLY A 161 -0.23 -12.81 -15.02
N ASP A 162 -0.75 -12.49 -16.20
CA ASP A 162 0.01 -12.02 -17.36
C ASP A 162 -0.04 -10.49 -17.55
N ILE A 163 -0.40 -9.74 -16.51
CA ILE A 163 -0.34 -8.29 -16.53
C ILE A 163 1.10 -7.82 -16.72
N ARG A 164 1.28 -6.88 -17.63
CA ARG A 164 2.56 -6.23 -17.94
C ARG A 164 2.45 -4.73 -17.78
N VAL A 165 3.56 -4.12 -17.40
CA VAL A 165 3.69 -2.67 -17.33
C VAL A 165 4.77 -2.20 -18.30
N HIS A 166 4.47 -1.14 -19.04
CA HIS A 166 5.42 -0.48 -19.93
C HIS A 166 5.33 1.04 -19.78
N VAL A 167 6.35 1.72 -20.27
CA VAL A 167 6.39 3.20 -20.27
C VAL A 167 5.98 3.72 -21.62
N GLU A 168 5.09 4.70 -21.61
CA GLU A 168 4.82 5.57 -22.76
C GLU A 168 5.40 6.96 -22.48
N HIS A 169 6.15 7.48 -23.44
CA HIS A 169 6.71 8.84 -23.38
C HIS A 169 5.80 9.79 -24.13
N GLY A 170 5.21 10.75 -23.45
CA GLY A 170 4.36 11.80 -24.01
C GLY A 170 4.89 13.21 -23.75
N GLU A 171 4.21 14.22 -24.27
CA GLU A 171 4.56 15.62 -24.05
C GLU A 171 4.52 16.04 -22.57
N GLU A 172 3.65 15.40 -21.76
CA GLU A 172 3.51 15.66 -20.33
C GLU A 172 4.46 14.80 -19.45
N GLY A 173 5.29 13.95 -20.07
CA GLY A 173 6.25 13.09 -19.40
C GLY A 173 5.96 11.60 -19.59
N GLU A 174 6.49 10.81 -18.68
CA GLU A 174 6.34 9.34 -18.67
C GLU A 174 4.99 8.95 -18.08
N ARG A 175 4.34 7.97 -18.72
CA ARG A 175 3.10 7.35 -18.26
C ARG A 175 3.32 5.85 -18.18
N PHE A 176 2.89 5.23 -17.09
CA PHE A 176 3.02 3.81 -16.85
C PHE A 176 1.71 3.12 -17.17
N ILE A 177 1.73 2.25 -18.17
CA ILE A 177 0.56 1.60 -18.75
C ILE A 177 0.53 0.15 -18.31
N PHE A 178 -0.55 -0.26 -17.68
CA PHE A 178 -0.81 -1.65 -17.33
C PHE A 178 -1.78 -2.27 -18.34
N ALA A 179 -1.45 -3.45 -18.81
CA ALA A 179 -2.26 -4.18 -19.79
C ALA A 179 -2.07 -5.69 -19.68
N GLY A 180 -3.00 -6.43 -20.24
CA GLY A 180 -2.96 -7.89 -20.31
C GLY A 180 -4.00 -8.53 -19.40
N ASP A 181 -4.23 -9.82 -19.61
CA ASP A 181 -5.15 -10.63 -18.84
C ASP A 181 -6.53 -9.96 -18.62
N PHE A 182 -6.89 -9.69 -17.36
CA PHE A 182 -8.15 -9.04 -16.99
C PHE A 182 -8.14 -7.50 -17.07
N VAL A 183 -7.06 -6.89 -17.55
CA VAL A 183 -6.99 -5.47 -17.94
C VAL A 183 -7.02 -5.38 -19.48
N PRO A 184 -8.22 -5.47 -20.09
CA PRO A 184 -8.35 -5.66 -21.55
C PRO A 184 -7.94 -4.43 -22.36
N GLU A 185 -8.05 -3.25 -21.76
CA GLU A 185 -7.63 -1.99 -22.38
C GLU A 185 -6.39 -1.46 -21.66
N PRO A 186 -5.31 -1.11 -22.39
CA PRO A 186 -4.13 -0.50 -21.79
C PRO A 186 -4.50 0.71 -20.94
N THR A 187 -4.26 0.62 -19.64
CA THR A 187 -4.73 1.60 -18.66
C THR A 187 -3.55 2.36 -18.03
N PRO A 188 -3.47 3.68 -18.19
CA PRO A 188 -2.46 4.49 -17.52
C PRO A 188 -2.74 4.61 -16.03
N MET A 189 -1.70 4.43 -15.22
CA MET A 189 -1.74 4.70 -13.79
C MET A 189 -1.18 6.09 -13.49
N ALA A 190 -1.75 6.74 -12.48
CA ALA A 190 -1.31 8.06 -12.03
C ALA A 190 -0.07 8.02 -11.11
N ASP A 191 0.55 6.87 -11.00
CA ASP A 191 1.71 6.64 -10.15
C ASP A 191 3.01 6.70 -10.98
N ILE A 192 4.10 7.06 -10.32
CA ILE A 192 5.45 7.05 -10.88
C ILE A 192 6.13 5.78 -10.43
N LEU A 193 6.66 5.05 -11.39
CA LEU A 193 7.28 3.75 -11.15
C LEU A 193 8.74 3.75 -11.61
N GLU A 194 9.56 2.95 -10.97
CA GLU A 194 10.86 2.51 -11.47
C GLU A 194 10.69 1.07 -11.97
N LEU A 195 10.72 0.88 -13.29
CA LEU A 195 10.59 -0.46 -13.86
C LEU A 195 11.90 -1.23 -13.73
N ILE A 196 11.83 -2.45 -13.19
CA ILE A 196 12.92 -3.42 -13.19
C ILE A 196 12.82 -4.26 -14.48
N ASP A 197 11.62 -4.68 -14.81
CA ASP A 197 11.23 -5.33 -16.06
C ASP A 197 9.73 -5.10 -16.32
N GLU A 198 9.16 -5.76 -17.30
CA GLU A 198 7.74 -5.63 -17.66
C GLU A 198 6.74 -6.16 -16.60
N ARG A 199 7.23 -6.83 -15.55
CA ARG A 199 6.41 -7.44 -14.49
C ARG A 199 6.81 -6.96 -13.09
N ARG A 200 7.95 -6.33 -12.94
CA ARG A 200 8.46 -5.91 -11.62
C ARG A 200 8.82 -4.44 -11.62
N PHE A 201 8.40 -3.76 -10.58
CA PHE A 201 8.63 -2.32 -10.45
C PHE A 201 8.73 -1.89 -8.98
N ARG A 202 9.26 -0.70 -8.75
CA ARG A 202 9.14 0.04 -7.48
C ARG A 202 8.19 1.20 -7.64
N LEU A 203 7.42 1.46 -6.60
CA LEU A 203 6.50 2.60 -6.56
C LEU A 203 7.23 3.81 -5.97
N LEU A 204 7.39 4.86 -6.76
CA LEU A 204 8.08 6.09 -6.36
C LEU A 204 7.13 7.19 -5.86
N GLY A 205 5.82 7.04 -6.06
CA GLY A 205 4.81 7.97 -5.61
C GLY A 205 3.76 8.29 -6.68
N ARG A 206 2.98 9.34 -6.46
CA ARG A 206 1.92 9.76 -7.38
C ARG A 206 2.34 10.97 -8.22
N ALA A 207 1.90 11.01 -9.46
CA ALA A 207 2.16 12.12 -10.37
C ALA A 207 1.58 13.46 -9.86
N ASN A 208 0.44 13.41 -9.16
CA ASN A 208 -0.20 14.59 -8.58
C ASN A 208 0.50 15.13 -7.32
N ASP A 209 1.35 14.33 -6.70
CA ASP A 209 2.13 14.71 -5.51
C ASP A 209 3.57 15.08 -5.88
N LEU A 210 3.83 15.34 -7.17
CA LEU A 210 5.16 15.67 -7.65
C LEU A 210 5.65 16.98 -7.07
N ILE A 211 6.86 16.93 -6.61
CA ILE A 211 7.62 18.09 -6.15
C ILE A 211 8.87 18.25 -6.99
N HIS A 212 9.24 19.48 -7.23
CA HIS A 212 10.45 19.82 -7.94
C HIS A 212 11.38 20.59 -6.99
N VAL A 213 12.53 20.02 -6.71
CA VAL A 213 13.55 20.65 -5.85
C VAL A 213 14.88 20.65 -6.59
N ALA A 214 15.44 21.85 -6.82
CA ALA A 214 16.72 22.02 -7.49
C ALA A 214 16.83 21.29 -8.85
N GLY A 215 15.76 21.30 -9.66
CA GLY A 215 15.72 20.65 -10.97
C GLY A 215 15.49 19.14 -10.95
N ARG A 216 15.25 18.55 -9.80
CA ARG A 216 14.95 17.11 -9.63
C ARG A 216 13.49 16.90 -9.29
N ARG A 217 12.95 15.74 -9.70
CA ARG A 217 11.55 15.34 -9.45
C ARG A 217 11.51 14.26 -8.36
N SER A 218 10.56 14.39 -7.46
CA SER A 218 10.16 13.36 -6.50
C SER A 218 8.68 13.54 -6.13
N SER A 219 8.17 12.81 -5.15
CA SER A 219 6.83 13.03 -4.61
C SER A 219 6.87 13.14 -3.09
N LEU A 220 5.93 13.89 -2.50
CA LEU A 220 5.79 13.92 -1.03
C LEU A 220 5.50 12.52 -0.48
N GLY A 221 4.71 11.71 -1.19
CA GLY A 221 4.45 10.32 -0.82
C GLY A 221 5.71 9.47 -0.72
N TYR A 222 6.64 9.60 -1.68
CA TYR A 222 7.94 8.93 -1.67
C TYR A 222 8.83 9.39 -0.50
N LEU A 223 8.91 10.70 -0.28
CA LEU A 223 9.67 11.24 0.85
C LEU A 223 9.10 10.77 2.19
N ASN A 224 7.77 10.80 2.34
CA ASN A 224 7.09 10.32 3.55
C ASN A 224 7.31 8.82 3.77
N TYR A 225 7.30 8.01 2.72
CA TYR A 225 7.61 6.60 2.81
C TYR A 225 9.01 6.38 3.39
N HIS A 226 10.03 7.06 2.86
CA HIS A 226 11.40 6.94 3.35
C HIS A 226 11.58 7.45 4.78
N LEU A 227 10.94 8.56 5.14
CA LEU A 227 10.95 9.09 6.50
C LEU A 227 10.36 8.07 7.49
N ASN A 228 9.18 7.55 7.15
CA ASN A 228 8.49 6.56 7.97
C ASN A 228 9.10 5.15 7.89
N SER A 229 10.12 4.95 7.07
CA SER A 229 10.92 3.72 7.01
C SER A 229 12.20 3.78 7.85
N ILE A 230 12.47 4.88 8.55
CA ILE A 230 13.61 5.01 9.47
C ILE A 230 13.28 4.30 10.78
N PRO A 231 14.10 3.32 11.25
CA PRO A 231 13.89 2.69 12.54
C PRO A 231 13.85 3.73 13.67
N GLY A 232 12.81 3.70 14.50
CA GLY A 232 12.61 4.66 15.60
C GLY A 232 11.73 5.86 15.25
N VAL A 233 11.41 6.12 13.98
CA VAL A 233 10.39 7.08 13.58
C VAL A 233 9.02 6.43 13.76
N GLN A 234 8.21 6.96 14.65
CA GLN A 234 6.83 6.47 14.89
C GLN A 234 5.84 7.03 13.87
N ASP A 235 6.03 8.29 13.47
CA ASP A 235 5.27 8.99 12.44
C ASP A 235 6.08 10.15 11.87
N GLY A 236 5.78 10.54 10.62
CA GLY A 236 6.42 11.70 10.04
C GLY A 236 5.84 12.09 8.68
N ALA A 237 5.95 13.36 8.38
CA ALA A 237 5.52 13.93 7.12
C ALA A 237 6.48 15.01 6.64
N PHE A 238 6.69 15.05 5.34
CA PHE A 238 7.34 16.17 4.67
C PHE A 238 6.32 17.24 4.31
N TRP A 239 6.75 18.46 4.44
CA TRP A 239 6.02 19.64 3.99
C TRP A 239 6.92 20.54 3.14
N LEU A 240 6.37 21.05 2.05
CA LEU A 240 7.01 22.05 1.20
C LEU A 240 6.42 23.43 1.53
N PRO A 241 7.24 24.41 1.93
CA PRO A 241 6.80 25.78 2.08
C PRO A 241 6.35 26.38 0.75
N ASP A 242 5.22 27.11 0.77
CA ASP A 242 4.68 27.79 -0.43
C ASP A 242 5.48 29.02 -0.83
N ASP A 243 6.26 29.59 0.11
CA ASP A 243 6.98 30.83 -0.10
C ASP A 243 8.44 30.75 0.36
N VAL A 244 9.38 31.03 -0.52
CA VAL A 244 10.82 30.99 -0.22
C VAL A 244 11.49 32.25 -0.75
N ALA A 245 12.00 33.04 0.18
CA ALA A 245 12.69 34.32 -0.13
C ALA A 245 13.89 34.17 -1.10
N ASP A 246 14.49 32.99 -1.21
CA ASP A 246 15.71 32.72 -1.99
C ASP A 246 15.48 31.85 -3.25
N GLY A 247 14.24 31.61 -3.65
CA GLY A 247 13.89 30.85 -4.88
C GLY A 247 14.20 29.35 -4.88
N VAL A 248 14.78 28.79 -3.82
CA VAL A 248 15.03 27.34 -3.67
C VAL A 248 14.18 26.76 -2.55
N VAL A 249 13.06 26.17 -2.94
CA VAL A 249 12.20 25.44 -2.01
C VAL A 249 12.95 24.21 -1.50
N ARG A 250 12.98 24.03 -0.18
CA ARG A 250 13.49 22.81 0.44
C ARG A 250 12.46 22.22 1.39
N PRO A 251 12.28 20.88 1.35
CA PRO A 251 11.33 20.23 2.23
C PRO A 251 11.73 20.36 3.71
N VAL A 252 10.74 20.45 4.56
CA VAL A 252 10.85 20.36 6.03
C VAL A 252 10.25 19.02 6.43
N ALA A 253 10.91 18.28 7.31
CA ALA A 253 10.37 17.04 7.86
C ALA A 253 9.84 17.28 9.28
N PHE A 254 8.59 16.90 9.52
CA PHE A 254 8.00 16.81 10.84
C PHE A 254 8.05 15.36 11.28
N VAL A 255 8.50 15.06 12.49
CA VAL A 255 8.67 13.68 12.96
C VAL A 255 8.23 13.48 14.39
N VAL A 256 7.69 12.31 14.67
CA VAL A 256 7.53 11.76 16.01
C VAL A 256 8.57 10.64 16.16
N ALA A 257 9.68 10.97 16.82
CA ALA A 257 10.80 10.05 16.96
C ALA A 257 11.51 10.28 18.32
N PRO A 258 10.87 9.89 19.44
CA PRO A 258 11.31 10.27 20.79
C PRO A 258 12.71 9.74 21.17
N GLU A 259 13.20 8.71 20.47
CA GLU A 259 14.51 8.12 20.74
C GLU A 259 15.60 8.51 19.72
N LEU A 260 15.25 9.33 18.71
CA LEU A 260 16.20 9.76 17.68
C LEU A 260 16.47 11.25 17.75
N SER A 261 17.74 11.62 17.61
CA SER A 261 18.07 13.03 17.38
C SER A 261 17.71 13.46 15.95
N HIS A 262 17.46 14.74 15.75
CA HIS A 262 17.21 15.31 14.41
C HIS A 262 18.36 15.01 13.44
N ASP A 263 19.61 15.05 13.91
CA ASP A 263 20.80 14.75 13.11
C ASP A 263 20.84 13.27 12.68
N ALA A 264 20.38 12.35 13.54
CA ALA A 264 20.27 10.93 13.20
C ALA A 264 19.23 10.70 12.09
N VAL A 265 18.07 11.36 12.18
CA VAL A 265 17.04 11.31 11.13
C VAL A 265 17.58 11.85 9.80
N ILE A 266 18.30 12.99 9.82
CA ILE A 266 18.92 13.57 8.62
C ILE A 266 19.98 12.63 8.04
N ALA A 267 20.79 11.98 8.87
CA ALA A 267 21.82 11.03 8.42
C ALA A 267 21.21 9.82 7.71
N GLU A 268 20.11 9.28 8.24
CA GLU A 268 19.36 8.19 7.62
C GLU A 268 18.71 8.63 6.30
N LEU A 269 18.14 9.83 6.25
CA LEU A 269 17.53 10.35 5.02
C LEU A 269 18.58 10.58 3.92
N ARG A 270 19.81 10.97 4.26
CA ARG A 270 20.90 11.11 3.27
C ARG A 270 21.30 9.80 2.59
N GLN A 271 21.06 8.66 3.23
CA GLN A 271 21.32 7.34 2.64
C GLN A 271 20.18 6.88 1.72
N ARG A 272 19.00 7.46 1.86
CA ARG A 272 17.75 7.02 1.23
C ARG A 272 17.24 7.98 0.16
N LEU A 273 17.58 9.24 0.26
CA LEU A 273 17.10 10.31 -0.62
C LEU A 273 18.24 11.00 -1.35
N GLU A 274 17.97 11.46 -2.56
CA GLU A 274 18.89 12.34 -3.25
C GLU A 274 19.07 13.66 -2.50
N GLY A 275 20.28 14.21 -2.52
CA GLY A 275 20.68 15.35 -1.68
C GLY A 275 19.79 16.60 -1.76
N GLY A 276 19.09 16.81 -2.89
CA GLY A 276 18.12 17.90 -3.05
C GLY A 276 16.89 17.77 -2.15
N PHE A 277 16.47 16.54 -1.86
CA PHE A 277 15.28 16.23 -1.08
C PHE A 277 15.56 16.01 0.41
N VAL A 278 16.82 15.94 0.82
CA VAL A 278 17.16 15.85 2.24
C VAL A 278 16.75 17.17 2.92
N PRO A 279 15.92 17.12 3.98
CA PRO A 279 15.45 18.32 4.64
C PRO A 279 16.61 19.05 5.35
N ARG A 280 16.58 20.38 5.31
CA ARG A 280 17.51 21.18 6.15
C ARG A 280 17.09 21.21 7.61
N ARG A 281 15.82 20.99 7.87
CA ARG A 281 15.23 21.07 9.20
C ARG A 281 14.33 19.86 9.43
N VAL A 282 14.55 19.22 10.55
CA VAL A 282 13.64 18.24 11.16
C VAL A 282 13.00 18.92 12.36
N VAL A 283 11.70 18.79 12.50
CA VAL A 283 10.89 19.38 13.57
C VAL A 283 10.19 18.25 14.30
N GLU A 284 10.26 18.25 15.61
CA GLU A 284 9.47 17.34 16.43
C GLU A 284 7.99 17.76 16.37
N ALA A 285 7.09 16.77 16.16
CA ALA A 285 5.67 16.97 15.98
C ALA A 285 4.86 16.51 17.19
#